data_fae653eac5728c8e7f5480cd351dc9c1
#
_entry.id   fae653eac5728c8e7f5480cd351dc9c1
#
_cell.length_a   1.000
_cell.length_b   1.000
_cell.length_c   1.000
_cell.angle_alpha   90.00
_cell.angle_beta   90.00
_cell.angle_gamma   90.00
#
_symmetry.space_group_name_H-M   'P 1'
#
loop_
_entity.id
_entity.type
_entity.pdbx_description
1 polymer ?
#
loop_
_entity_poly.entity_id
_entity_poly.type
_entity_poly.pdbx_seq_one_letter_code
_entity_poly.pdbx_strand_id
1 'polypeptide(L)'
;QEWSLMDYNFHFTNDAGIFQILQRLLFLFTENHPSKDFFVDNMLQELIVRILQTNNRKIYTDKALKLSSDNRLAYIIQYIRDHLHESLSVELLSRKACMSESNFYRVFKNELGLSPVDFINTERIKLAVSLLQDPNRKIKNIYLECGFESRSYFNRVFKRMNKISPGAFQAKALCW
;
A
#
# COMPACT_ATOMS: atom_id res chain seq x y z
N GLN A 1 -31.89 -1.76 -2.94
CA GLN A 1 -30.45 -1.91 -3.21
C GLN A 1 -30.25 -1.77 -4.70
N GLU A 2 -29.82 -0.58 -5.12
CA GLU A 2 -29.42 -0.31 -6.51
C GLU A 2 -28.11 -1.04 -6.79
N TRP A 3 -28.16 -2.00 -7.70
CA TRP A 3 -26.97 -2.58 -8.31
C TRP A 3 -26.40 -1.56 -9.30
N SER A 4 -25.34 -0.87 -8.92
CA SER A 4 -24.62 -0.01 -9.86
C SER A 4 -23.92 -0.88 -10.90
N LEU A 5 -24.31 -0.73 -12.16
CA LEU A 5 -23.69 -1.30 -13.36
C LEU A 5 -22.30 -0.68 -13.64
N MET A 6 -21.57 -0.25 -12.62
CA MET A 6 -20.23 0.30 -12.78
C MET A 6 -19.20 -0.83 -12.73
N ASP A 7 -18.38 -0.85 -13.79
CA ASP A 7 -17.12 -1.56 -13.94
C ASP A 7 -17.11 -3.01 -14.44
N TYR A 8 -18.00 -3.38 -15.35
CA TYR A 8 -17.71 -4.49 -16.25
C TYR A 8 -17.19 -3.99 -17.61
N ASN A 9 -16.12 -3.21 -17.60
CA ASN A 9 -15.32 -3.02 -18.80
C ASN A 9 -14.50 -4.29 -19.05
N PHE A 10 -15.08 -5.22 -19.81
CA PHE A 10 -14.35 -6.36 -20.37
C PHE A 10 -13.35 -5.84 -21.40
N HIS A 11 -12.18 -5.42 -20.96
CA HIS A 11 -11.05 -5.28 -21.85
C HIS A 11 -10.62 -6.69 -22.27
N PHE A 12 -11.14 -7.18 -23.38
CA PHE A 12 -10.57 -8.30 -24.08
C PHE A 12 -9.18 -7.87 -24.57
N THR A 13 -8.17 -8.06 -23.75
CA THR A 13 -6.79 -8.03 -24.22
C THR A 13 -6.69 -9.10 -25.30
N ASN A 14 -6.09 -8.77 -26.42
CA ASN A 14 -5.90 -9.52 -27.66
C ASN A 14 -5.47 -10.99 -27.40
N ASP A 15 -6.38 -11.83 -26.91
CA ASP A 15 -6.13 -13.26 -26.74
C ASP A 15 -6.44 -13.93 -28.08
N ALA A 16 -5.37 -14.28 -28.81
CA ALA A 16 -5.46 -14.91 -30.12
C ALA A 16 -6.33 -16.19 -30.08
N GLY A 17 -6.37 -16.88 -28.95
CA GLY A 17 -7.19 -18.08 -28.80
C GLY A 17 -8.67 -17.79 -28.72
N ILE A 18 -9.09 -16.73 -28.03
CA ILE A 18 -10.51 -16.29 -28.01
C ILE A 18 -10.93 -15.85 -29.42
N PHE A 19 -10.09 -15.09 -30.11
CA PHE A 19 -10.39 -14.64 -31.46
C PHE A 19 -10.56 -15.81 -32.45
N GLN A 20 -9.70 -16.83 -32.37
CA GLN A 20 -9.82 -18.03 -33.20
C GLN A 20 -11.12 -18.82 -32.93
N ILE A 21 -11.55 -18.95 -31.68
CA ILE A 21 -12.81 -19.63 -31.34
C ILE A 21 -13.99 -18.84 -31.93
N LEU A 22 -14.00 -17.52 -31.80
CA LEU A 22 -15.06 -16.68 -32.36
C LEU A 22 -15.15 -16.80 -33.89
N GLN A 23 -14.00 -16.81 -34.59
CA GLN A 23 -13.97 -17.00 -36.04
C GLN A 23 -14.52 -18.37 -36.43
N ARG A 24 -14.15 -19.45 -35.71
CA ARG A 24 -14.65 -20.81 -35.98
C ARG A 24 -16.16 -20.93 -35.70
N LEU A 25 -16.66 -20.30 -34.63
CA LEU A 25 -18.08 -20.23 -34.34
C LEU A 25 -18.84 -19.54 -35.48
N LEU A 26 -18.37 -18.36 -35.91
CA LEU A 26 -18.99 -17.63 -37.05
C LEU A 26 -19.03 -18.50 -38.33
N PHE A 27 -17.93 -19.20 -38.62
CA PHE A 27 -17.86 -20.09 -39.77
C PHE A 27 -18.89 -21.23 -39.67
N LEU A 28 -19.05 -21.85 -38.51
CA LEU A 28 -20.06 -22.92 -38.30
C LEU A 28 -21.50 -22.42 -38.46
N PHE A 29 -21.77 -21.14 -38.19
CA PHE A 29 -23.09 -20.57 -38.41
C PHE A 29 -23.41 -20.34 -39.89
N THR A 30 -22.41 -20.22 -40.76
CA THR A 30 -22.58 -20.08 -42.18
C THR A 30 -22.69 -21.44 -42.93
N GLU A 31 -22.26 -22.52 -42.29
CA GLU A 31 -22.33 -23.88 -42.87
C GLU A 31 -23.49 -24.71 -42.28
N ASN A 32 -24.06 -25.57 -43.14
CA ASN A 32 -25.12 -26.48 -42.70
C ASN A 32 -24.53 -27.87 -42.44
N HIS A 33 -23.78 -28.00 -41.33
CA HIS A 33 -23.11 -29.27 -40.95
C HIS A 33 -24.00 -30.09 -40.03
N PRO A 34 -24.15 -31.44 -40.27
CA PRO A 34 -25.06 -32.31 -39.50
C PRO A 34 -24.68 -32.43 -38.00
N SER A 35 -23.43 -32.17 -37.62
CA SER A 35 -22.95 -32.14 -36.24
C SER A 35 -22.68 -30.72 -35.71
N LYS A 36 -23.35 -29.73 -36.24
CA LYS A 36 -23.17 -28.32 -35.89
C LYS A 36 -23.29 -28.05 -34.39
N ASP A 37 -24.36 -28.59 -33.79
CA ASP A 37 -24.65 -28.33 -32.35
C ASP A 37 -23.55 -28.91 -31.47
N PHE A 38 -23.01 -30.09 -31.78
CA PHE A 38 -21.89 -30.65 -31.05
C PHE A 38 -20.63 -29.78 -31.11
N PHE A 39 -20.30 -29.25 -32.27
CA PHE A 39 -19.13 -28.36 -32.40
C PHE A 39 -19.35 -27.00 -31.71
N VAL A 40 -20.54 -26.44 -31.79
CA VAL A 40 -20.90 -25.19 -31.10
C VAL A 40 -20.77 -25.35 -29.59
N ASP A 41 -21.32 -26.44 -29.01
CA ASP A 41 -21.22 -26.67 -27.57
C ASP A 41 -19.79 -26.81 -27.08
N ASN A 42 -18.94 -27.58 -27.80
CA ASN A 42 -17.52 -27.69 -27.46
C ASN A 42 -16.77 -26.35 -27.53
N MET A 43 -17.04 -25.56 -28.54
CA MET A 43 -16.41 -24.24 -28.70
C MET A 43 -16.88 -23.23 -27.64
N LEU A 44 -18.14 -23.27 -27.23
CA LEU A 44 -18.65 -22.45 -26.15
C LEU A 44 -18.01 -22.85 -24.81
N GLN A 45 -17.85 -24.15 -24.54
CA GLN A 45 -17.14 -24.62 -23.33
C GLN A 45 -15.69 -24.13 -23.33
N GLU A 46 -14.97 -24.28 -24.46
CA GLU A 46 -13.59 -23.77 -24.57
C GLU A 46 -13.52 -22.22 -24.37
N LEU A 47 -14.46 -21.50 -24.97
CA LEU A 47 -14.54 -20.04 -24.81
C LEU A 47 -14.74 -19.62 -23.35
N ILE A 48 -15.65 -20.27 -22.63
CA ILE A 48 -15.90 -20.02 -21.20
C ILE A 48 -14.64 -20.28 -20.38
N VAL A 49 -13.96 -21.41 -20.59
CA VAL A 49 -12.73 -21.74 -19.88
C VAL A 49 -11.66 -20.69 -20.14
N ARG A 50 -11.47 -20.24 -21.39
CA ARG A 50 -10.46 -19.22 -21.72
C ARG A 50 -10.80 -17.86 -21.12
N ILE A 51 -12.06 -17.44 -21.14
CA ILE A 51 -12.51 -16.20 -20.49
C ILE A 51 -12.24 -16.25 -18.98
N LEU A 52 -12.59 -17.36 -18.33
CA LEU A 52 -12.34 -17.54 -16.90
C LEU A 52 -10.84 -17.54 -16.57
N GLN A 53 -10.01 -18.18 -17.39
CA GLN A 53 -8.55 -18.18 -17.21
C GLN A 53 -7.95 -16.78 -17.36
N THR A 54 -8.40 -16.01 -18.35
CA THR A 54 -7.90 -14.65 -18.61
C THR A 54 -8.30 -13.70 -17.48
N ASN A 55 -9.57 -13.72 -17.06
CA ASN A 55 -10.05 -12.86 -15.96
C ASN A 55 -9.44 -13.25 -14.61
N ASN A 56 -9.38 -14.54 -14.31
CA ASN A 56 -8.79 -15.00 -13.05
C ASN A 56 -7.30 -14.66 -12.95
N ARG A 57 -6.54 -14.82 -14.04
CA ARG A 57 -5.10 -14.49 -14.04
C ARG A 57 -4.83 -13.04 -13.67
N LYS A 58 -5.61 -12.10 -14.23
CA LYS A 58 -5.47 -10.67 -13.95
C LYS A 58 -5.90 -10.32 -12.51
N ILE A 59 -7.05 -10.83 -12.08
CA ILE A 59 -7.60 -10.61 -10.74
C ILE A 59 -6.67 -11.19 -9.66
N TYR A 60 -6.13 -12.39 -9.87
CA TYR A 60 -5.21 -13.02 -8.89
C TYR A 60 -3.84 -12.35 -8.87
N THR A 61 -3.31 -11.91 -10.00
CA THR A 61 -2.04 -11.17 -10.04
C THR A 61 -2.19 -9.79 -9.40
N ASP A 62 -3.25 -9.06 -9.67
CA ASP A 62 -3.48 -7.73 -9.08
C ASP A 62 -3.76 -7.84 -7.55
N LYS A 63 -4.57 -8.81 -7.12
CA LYS A 63 -4.77 -9.10 -5.69
C LYS A 63 -3.49 -9.57 -4.99
N ALA A 64 -2.73 -10.48 -5.59
CA ALA A 64 -1.47 -10.95 -5.02
C ALA A 64 -0.42 -9.83 -4.93
N LEU A 65 -0.33 -8.97 -5.94
CA LEU A 65 0.55 -7.79 -5.93
C LEU A 65 0.11 -6.78 -4.87
N LYS A 66 -1.18 -6.53 -4.73
CA LYS A 66 -1.71 -5.62 -3.70
C LYS A 66 -1.50 -6.19 -2.30
N LEU A 67 -1.87 -7.43 -2.04
CA LEU A 67 -1.62 -8.11 -0.77
C LEU A 67 -0.13 -8.16 -0.40
N SER A 68 0.76 -8.37 -1.38
CA SER A 68 2.21 -8.38 -1.13
C SER A 68 2.76 -6.98 -0.85
N SER A 69 2.20 -5.92 -1.44
CA SER A 69 2.57 -4.53 -1.12
C SER A 69 2.04 -4.11 0.24
N ASP A 70 0.79 -4.45 0.57
CA ASP A 70 0.16 -4.15 1.85
C ASP A 70 0.91 -4.84 3.00
N ASN A 71 1.28 -6.12 2.84
CA ASN A 71 2.08 -6.85 3.82
C ASN A 71 3.48 -6.27 4.01
N ARG A 72 4.15 -5.86 2.91
CA ARG A 72 5.46 -5.22 2.98
C ARG A 72 5.39 -3.85 3.67
N LEU A 73 4.36 -3.08 3.37
CA LEU A 73 4.16 -1.77 4.00
C LEU A 73 3.83 -1.92 5.50
N ALA A 74 2.96 -2.86 5.87
CA ALA A 74 2.66 -3.18 7.27
C ALA A 74 3.92 -3.59 8.04
N TYR A 75 4.77 -4.42 7.45
CA TYR A 75 6.08 -4.77 8.02
C TYR A 75 6.97 -3.54 8.23
N ILE A 76 7.05 -2.64 7.27
CA ILE A 76 7.87 -1.42 7.38
C ILE A 76 7.33 -0.48 8.46
N ILE A 77 6.02 -0.33 8.56
CA ILE A 77 5.39 0.47 9.63
C ILE A 77 5.76 -0.08 11.01
N GLN A 78 5.65 -1.40 11.18
CA GLN A 78 6.04 -2.05 12.44
C GLN A 78 7.53 -1.90 12.71
N TYR A 79 8.38 -2.12 11.69
CA TYR A 79 9.81 -1.93 11.78
C TYR A 79 10.17 -0.50 12.22
N ILE A 80 9.54 0.53 11.67
CA ILE A 80 9.75 1.92 12.08
C ILE A 80 9.42 2.11 13.56
N ARG A 81 8.29 1.58 14.02
CA ARG A 81 7.86 1.73 15.42
C ARG A 81 8.80 1.06 16.40
N ASP A 82 9.34 -0.09 16.04
CA ASP A 82 10.26 -0.85 16.90
C ASP A 82 11.67 -0.25 16.95
N HIS A 83 12.04 0.58 15.93
CA HIS A 83 13.40 1.11 15.77
C HIS A 83 13.45 2.65 15.77
N LEU A 84 12.49 3.34 16.40
CA LEU A 84 12.40 4.81 16.38
C LEU A 84 13.66 5.52 16.86
N HIS A 85 14.41 4.90 17.78
CA HIS A 85 15.66 5.43 18.34
C HIS A 85 16.86 5.32 17.39
N GLU A 86 16.73 4.53 16.31
CA GLU A 86 17.79 4.31 15.33
C GLU A 86 17.74 5.31 14.18
N SER A 87 18.81 5.34 13.37
CA SER A 87 18.83 6.13 12.13
C SER A 87 17.99 5.41 11.05
N LEU A 88 16.83 5.95 10.77
CA LEU A 88 15.87 5.44 9.79
C LEU A 88 15.93 6.25 8.50
N SER A 89 16.69 5.77 7.51
CA SER A 89 16.75 6.39 6.18
C SER A 89 15.73 5.80 5.22
N VAL A 90 15.30 6.59 4.22
CA VAL A 90 14.43 6.11 3.14
C VAL A 90 15.09 4.96 2.38
N GLU A 91 16.41 5.04 2.15
CA GLU A 91 17.20 3.98 1.53
C GLU A 91 17.12 2.67 2.30
N LEU A 92 17.27 2.69 3.62
CA LEU A 92 17.16 1.50 4.47
C LEU A 92 15.76 0.89 4.38
N LEU A 93 14.72 1.70 4.49
CA LEU A 93 13.34 1.25 4.49
C LEU A 93 12.91 0.72 3.12
N SER A 94 13.32 1.36 2.03
CA SER A 94 13.03 0.89 0.67
C SER A 94 13.69 -0.45 0.38
N ARG A 95 14.94 -0.66 0.81
CA ARG A 95 15.62 -1.97 0.72
C ARG A 95 14.88 -3.06 1.49
N LYS A 96 14.45 -2.76 2.73
CA LYS A 96 13.66 -3.72 3.54
C LYS A 96 12.30 -4.04 2.92
N ALA A 97 11.69 -3.07 2.23
CA ALA A 97 10.45 -3.26 1.48
C ALA A 97 10.65 -3.98 0.13
N CYS A 98 11.90 -4.28 -0.27
CA CYS A 98 12.25 -4.78 -1.60
C CYS A 98 11.71 -3.88 -2.72
N MET A 99 11.87 -2.56 -2.57
CA MET A 99 11.42 -1.54 -3.53
C MET A 99 12.56 -0.57 -3.85
N SER A 100 12.51 0.08 -5.02
CA SER A 100 13.31 1.28 -5.26
C SER A 100 12.83 2.42 -4.36
N GLU A 101 13.70 3.37 -4.01
CA GLU A 101 13.34 4.51 -3.16
C GLU A 101 12.16 5.32 -3.71
N SER A 102 12.16 5.58 -5.01
CA SER A 102 11.09 6.33 -5.67
C SER A 102 9.75 5.61 -5.59
N ASN A 103 9.75 4.27 -5.82
CA ASN A 103 8.53 3.47 -5.71
C ASN A 103 8.06 3.36 -4.25
N PHE A 104 8.98 3.14 -3.31
CA PHE A 104 8.69 3.11 -1.88
C PHE A 104 8.04 4.42 -1.42
N TYR A 105 8.64 5.56 -1.77
CA TYR A 105 8.10 6.88 -1.41
C TYR A 105 6.68 7.09 -1.95
N ARG A 106 6.45 6.73 -3.23
CA ARG A 106 5.15 6.85 -3.88
C ARG A 106 4.09 5.97 -3.22
N VAL A 107 4.40 4.68 -3.00
CA VAL A 107 3.48 3.72 -2.36
C VAL A 107 3.18 4.15 -0.93
N PHE A 108 4.21 4.48 -0.15
CA PHE A 108 4.06 4.90 1.24
C PHE A 108 3.17 6.14 1.38
N LYS A 109 3.39 7.15 0.53
CA LYS A 109 2.60 8.38 0.54
C LYS A 109 1.16 8.17 0.07
N ASN A 110 0.94 7.31 -0.92
CA ASN A 110 -0.41 7.01 -1.41
C ASN A 110 -1.24 6.25 -0.39
N GLU A 111 -0.65 5.27 0.31
CA GLU A 111 -1.37 4.44 1.29
C GLU A 111 -1.55 5.13 2.65
N LEU A 112 -0.58 5.93 3.10
CA LEU A 112 -0.61 6.55 4.43
C LEU A 112 -0.91 8.05 4.41
N GLY A 113 -0.96 8.68 3.25
CA GLY A 113 -1.16 10.13 3.12
C GLY A 113 0.02 11.00 3.56
N LEU A 114 1.11 10.38 4.05
CA LEU A 114 2.30 11.05 4.60
C LEU A 114 3.57 10.54 3.92
N SER A 115 4.59 11.40 3.84
CA SER A 115 5.91 10.92 3.43
C SER A 115 6.52 9.99 4.50
N PRO A 116 7.44 9.07 4.12
CA PRO A 116 8.13 8.21 5.10
C PRO A 116 8.79 9.02 6.22
N VAL A 117 9.44 10.13 5.90
CA VAL A 117 10.11 11.01 6.87
C VAL A 117 9.09 11.69 7.80
N ASP A 118 7.96 12.16 7.28
CA ASP A 118 6.93 12.76 8.12
C ASP A 118 6.27 11.71 9.03
N PHE A 119 6.09 10.49 8.55
CA PHE A 119 5.58 9.39 9.36
C PHE A 119 6.55 9.06 10.52
N ILE A 120 7.85 8.88 10.24
CA ILE A 120 8.87 8.65 11.27
C ILE A 120 8.85 9.78 12.31
N ASN A 121 8.85 11.04 11.85
CA ASN A 121 8.78 12.19 12.74
C ASN A 121 7.51 12.17 13.59
N THR A 122 6.38 11.77 13.02
CA THR A 122 5.10 11.69 13.75
C THR A 122 5.18 10.65 14.86
N GLU A 123 5.67 9.45 14.59
CA GLU A 123 5.80 8.40 15.59
C GLU A 123 6.84 8.79 16.68
N ARG A 124 7.96 9.41 16.30
CA ARG A 124 8.96 9.94 17.26
C ARG A 124 8.39 11.04 18.17
N ILE A 125 7.55 11.91 17.64
CA ILE A 125 6.90 12.95 18.46
C ILE A 125 5.84 12.35 19.38
N LYS A 126 5.09 11.33 18.96
CA LYS A 126 4.18 10.59 19.85
C LYS A 126 4.95 9.98 21.04
N LEU A 127 6.10 9.36 20.77
CA LEU A 127 6.99 8.85 21.82
C LEU A 127 7.48 9.99 22.73
N ALA A 128 7.88 11.13 22.15
CA ALA A 128 8.32 12.28 22.95
C ALA A 128 7.21 12.81 23.85
N VAL A 129 5.97 12.86 23.37
CA VAL A 129 4.81 13.28 24.17
C VAL A 129 4.61 12.36 25.36
N SER A 130 4.69 11.02 25.17
CA SER A 130 4.56 10.07 26.29
C SER A 130 5.70 10.21 27.31
N LEU A 131 6.94 10.42 26.85
CA LEU A 131 8.09 10.61 27.72
C LEU A 131 8.04 11.93 28.50
N LEU A 132 7.47 13.00 27.91
CA LEU A 132 7.33 14.31 28.56
C LEU A 132 6.24 14.35 29.63
N GLN A 133 5.36 13.36 29.69
CA GLN A 133 4.35 13.22 30.75
C GLN A 133 4.96 12.69 32.05
N ASP A 134 6.16 12.07 32.02
CA ASP A 134 6.86 11.62 33.20
C ASP A 134 7.63 12.80 33.84
N PRO A 135 7.29 13.22 35.09
CA PRO A 135 7.92 14.33 35.77
C PRO A 135 9.42 14.13 36.06
N ASN A 136 9.87 12.89 36.12
CA ASN A 136 11.27 12.56 36.43
C ASN A 136 12.18 12.63 35.19
N ARG A 137 11.63 12.77 34.01
CA ARG A 137 12.38 12.82 32.74
C ARG A 137 12.94 14.20 32.44
N LYS A 138 14.24 14.25 32.17
CA LYS A 138 14.94 15.51 31.79
C LYS A 138 14.75 15.77 30.30
N ILE A 139 14.10 16.87 29.95
CA ILE A 139 13.84 17.31 28.56
C ILE A 139 15.08 17.25 27.65
N LYS A 140 16.26 17.58 28.21
CA LYS A 140 17.48 17.73 27.42
C LYS A 140 17.92 16.45 26.68
N ASN A 141 17.48 15.27 27.10
CA ASN A 141 17.86 13.99 26.51
C ASN A 141 16.74 13.34 25.68
N ILE A 142 15.49 13.80 25.84
CA ILE A 142 14.33 13.16 25.21
C ILE A 142 14.46 13.11 23.68
N TYR A 143 15.07 14.13 23.05
CA TYR A 143 15.23 14.11 21.59
C TYR A 143 16.10 12.92 21.12
N LEU A 144 17.13 12.55 21.86
CA LEU A 144 17.98 11.39 21.56
C LEU A 144 17.22 10.07 21.76
N GLU A 145 16.48 9.97 22.87
CA GLU A 145 15.68 8.79 23.17
C GLU A 145 14.59 8.55 22.09
N CYS A 146 14.13 9.62 21.47
CA CYS A 146 13.18 9.55 20.33
C CYS A 146 13.85 9.37 18.96
N GLY A 147 15.19 9.27 18.90
CA GLY A 147 15.93 9.06 17.66
C GLY A 147 16.17 10.31 16.81
N PHE A 148 16.00 11.52 17.36
CA PHE A 148 16.40 12.74 16.67
C PHE A 148 17.90 13.01 16.87
N GLU A 149 18.62 13.27 15.81
CA GLU A 149 20.04 13.60 15.83
C GLU A 149 20.30 15.06 16.28
N SER A 150 19.32 15.95 16.08
CA SER A 150 19.45 17.37 16.40
C SER A 150 18.32 17.86 17.29
N ARG A 151 18.68 18.44 18.43
CA ARG A 151 17.74 19.10 19.34
C ARG A 151 16.97 20.23 18.67
N SER A 152 17.63 21.01 17.82
CA SER A 152 16.99 22.10 17.08
C SER A 152 15.94 21.60 16.12
N TYR A 153 16.23 20.51 15.40
CA TYR A 153 15.25 19.86 14.51
C TYR A 153 14.08 19.28 15.29
N PHE A 154 14.35 18.55 16.37
CA PHE A 154 13.33 18.04 17.28
C PHE A 154 12.38 19.14 17.76
N ASN A 155 12.91 20.25 18.31
CA ASN A 155 12.09 21.36 18.80
C ASN A 155 11.20 21.95 17.71
N ARG A 156 11.72 22.10 16.48
CA ARG A 156 10.96 22.60 15.34
C ARG A 156 9.82 21.67 14.96
N VAL A 157 10.10 20.35 14.87
CA VAL A 157 9.08 19.34 14.53
C VAL A 157 8.03 19.24 15.64
N PHE A 158 8.46 19.19 16.90
CA PHE A 158 7.56 19.11 18.05
C PHE A 158 6.61 20.33 18.11
N LYS A 159 7.16 21.56 17.96
CA LYS A 159 6.35 22.77 17.95
C LYS A 159 5.40 22.84 16.75
N ARG A 160 5.82 22.35 15.59
CA ARG A 160 4.95 22.27 14.39
C ARG A 160 3.72 21.40 14.68
N MET A 161 3.90 20.25 15.36
CA MET A 161 2.83 19.27 15.59
C MET A 161 1.97 19.62 16.81
N ASN A 162 2.59 20.04 17.92
CA ASN A 162 1.89 20.27 19.19
C ASN A 162 1.57 21.74 19.46
N LYS A 163 1.97 22.67 18.55
CA LYS A 163 1.78 24.13 18.64
C LYS A 163 2.52 24.84 19.81
N ILE A 164 3.13 24.08 20.73
CA ILE A 164 3.93 24.58 21.86
C ILE A 164 5.29 23.88 21.88
N SER A 165 6.26 24.45 22.61
CA SER A 165 7.59 23.83 22.76
C SER A 165 7.55 22.61 23.68
N PRO A 166 8.52 21.68 23.58
CA PRO A 166 8.59 20.53 24.49
C PRO A 166 8.61 20.93 25.98
N GLY A 167 9.35 22.03 26.31
CA GLY A 167 9.40 22.54 27.69
C GLY A 167 8.07 23.09 28.17
N ALA A 168 7.38 23.86 27.32
CA ALA A 168 6.05 24.34 27.67
C ALA A 168 5.04 23.19 27.78
N PHE A 169 5.19 22.15 26.97
CA PHE A 169 4.35 20.96 27.03
C PHE A 169 4.53 20.23 28.37
N GLN A 170 5.78 19.96 28.77
CA GLN A 170 6.08 19.30 30.05
C GLN A 170 5.58 20.13 31.23
N ALA A 171 5.86 21.44 31.26
CA ALA A 171 5.40 22.32 32.34
C ALA A 171 3.86 22.26 32.47
N LYS A 172 3.14 22.25 31.36
CA LYS A 172 1.69 22.17 31.36
C LYS A 172 1.16 20.77 31.80
N ALA A 173 1.86 19.69 31.42
CA ALA A 173 1.47 18.34 31.80
C ALA A 173 1.70 18.06 33.30
N LEU A 174 2.62 18.78 33.96
CA LEU A 174 2.93 18.66 35.38
C LEU A 174 2.07 19.56 36.30
N CYS A 175 1.25 20.42 35.72
CA CYS A 175 0.32 21.30 36.48
C CYS A 175 -1.05 20.65 36.74
N TRP A 176 -1.22 19.37 36.42
CA TRP A 176 -2.42 18.55 36.70
C TRP A 176 -2.05 17.40 37.62
#